data_2ae76ca58e9fc93c7792c16290b66d9d
#
_entry.id   2ae76ca58e9fc93c7792c16290b66d9d
#
_cell.length_a   1.000
_cell.length_b   1.000
_cell.length_c   1.000
_cell.angle_alpha   90.00
_cell.angle_beta   90.00
_cell.angle_gamma   90.00
#
_symmetry.space_group_name_H-M   'P 1'
#
loop_
_entity.id
_entity.type
_entity.pdbx_description
1 polymer ?
#
loop_
_entity_poly.entity_id
_entity_poly.type
_entity_poly.pdbx_seq_one_letter_code
_entity_poly.pdbx_strand_id
1 'polypeptide(L)'
;EQALTLGTGKLAVDGVVIIAEHGKYPRNEKGQTLYPRYEWFKECVKVFEKSGRGVPVFNDKHLSTTWARCKEMVDDAHRLKFPFFAGSSLPVTRRMPSIDMPHNVPLKESVCVAYGGVDSYDIHALETAQCMSERRRGGEVGIRQVHAMRGKKVWDRLAEDRHKDTRRLVVSALTRSHNLPVEGGYYTGKITFDWARKTFPNPVAYFIDHNDGFRTTMMLTSIRDFNYAGLR
;
A
#
# COMPACT_ATOMS: atom_id res chain seq x y z
N GLU A 1 9.68 -27.35 3.39
CA GLU A 1 8.88 -28.57 3.54
C GLU A 1 8.79 -29.00 5.02
N GLN A 2 9.92 -29.15 5.74
CA GLN A 2 9.93 -29.67 7.11
C GLN A 2 8.99 -28.91 8.07
N ALA A 3 8.98 -27.57 8.04
CA ALA A 3 8.11 -26.74 8.89
C ALA A 3 6.61 -26.97 8.67
N LEU A 4 6.20 -27.35 7.46
CA LEU A 4 4.80 -27.59 7.12
C LEU A 4 4.38 -29.03 7.37
N THR A 5 5.32 -29.96 7.33
CA THR A 5 5.04 -31.40 7.47
C THR A 5 5.36 -31.96 8.85
N LEU A 6 6.09 -31.18 9.68
CA LEU A 6 6.59 -31.61 10.99
C LEU A 6 7.27 -32.98 10.94
N GLY A 7 7.94 -33.28 9.80
CA GLY A 7 8.63 -34.57 9.55
C GLY A 7 7.74 -35.73 9.10
N THR A 8 6.42 -35.53 8.97
CA THR A 8 5.48 -36.63 8.57
C THR A 8 5.42 -36.84 7.06
N GLY A 9 6.01 -35.94 6.27
CA GLY A 9 5.94 -35.97 4.80
C GLY A 9 4.62 -35.48 4.21
N LYS A 10 3.61 -35.17 5.03
CA LYS A 10 2.32 -34.57 4.65
C LYS A 10 2.07 -33.30 5.44
N LEU A 11 1.18 -32.45 4.93
CA LEU A 11 0.79 -31.20 5.60
C LEU A 11 0.23 -31.48 7.01
N ALA A 12 0.89 -30.93 8.02
CA ALA A 12 0.61 -31.16 9.45
C ALA A 12 0.31 -29.85 10.22
N VAL A 13 0.08 -28.75 9.52
CA VAL A 13 -0.28 -27.44 10.10
C VAL A 13 -1.64 -26.98 9.59
N ASP A 14 -2.29 -26.07 10.31
CA ASP A 14 -3.62 -25.55 9.98
C ASP A 14 -3.60 -24.14 9.35
N GLY A 15 -2.43 -23.53 9.24
CA GLY A 15 -2.23 -22.25 8.58
C GLY A 15 -0.75 -21.97 8.35
N VAL A 16 -0.47 -21.06 7.43
CA VAL A 16 0.90 -20.62 7.10
C VAL A 16 0.98 -19.10 7.14
N VAL A 17 2.01 -18.57 7.79
CA VAL A 17 2.34 -17.15 7.78
C VAL A 17 3.72 -16.99 7.16
N ILE A 18 3.80 -16.23 6.06
CA ILE A 18 5.05 -15.92 5.36
C ILE A 18 5.42 -14.47 5.70
N ILE A 19 6.45 -14.32 6.53
CA ILE A 19 7.02 -13.01 6.91
C ILE A 19 8.48 -13.01 6.49
N ALA A 20 8.77 -12.54 5.28
CA ALA A 20 10.07 -12.63 4.64
C ALA A 20 10.59 -11.25 4.28
N GLU A 21 10.82 -10.41 5.29
CA GLU A 21 11.03 -9.00 5.06
C GLU A 21 12.47 -8.51 5.29
N HIS A 22 13.11 -8.96 6.34
CA HIS A 22 14.44 -8.51 6.71
C HIS A 22 15.51 -9.51 6.29
N GLY A 23 16.42 -9.06 5.45
CA GLY A 23 17.53 -9.87 4.97
C GLY A 23 18.35 -9.14 3.91
N LYS A 24 19.50 -9.68 3.61
CA LYS A 24 20.36 -9.19 2.51
C LYS A 24 19.96 -9.90 1.23
N TYR A 25 19.03 -9.31 0.49
CA TYR A 25 18.59 -9.82 -0.79
C TYR A 25 19.19 -9.01 -1.95
N PRO A 26 19.44 -9.62 -3.11
CA PRO A 26 19.89 -8.89 -4.29
C PRO A 26 18.82 -7.91 -4.77
N ARG A 27 19.26 -6.94 -5.57
CA ARG A 27 18.36 -6.01 -6.27
C ARG A 27 18.42 -6.27 -7.75
N ASN A 28 17.29 -6.09 -8.43
CA ASN A 28 17.27 -6.12 -9.89
C ASN A 28 17.71 -4.77 -10.48
N GLU A 29 17.80 -4.68 -11.82
CA GLU A 29 18.17 -3.46 -12.54
C GLU A 29 17.24 -2.27 -12.27
N LYS A 30 16.01 -2.52 -11.86
CA LYS A 30 15.02 -1.48 -11.47
C LYS A 30 15.20 -1.00 -10.02
N GLY A 31 16.17 -1.57 -9.29
CA GLY A 31 16.40 -1.25 -7.87
C GLY A 31 15.43 -1.92 -6.90
N GLN A 32 14.58 -2.84 -7.36
CA GLN A 32 13.66 -3.59 -6.51
C GLN A 32 14.41 -4.69 -5.74
N THR A 33 14.15 -4.81 -4.46
CA THR A 33 14.71 -5.87 -3.61
C THR A 33 13.99 -7.19 -3.91
N LEU A 34 14.75 -8.23 -4.26
CA LEU A 34 14.21 -9.54 -4.63
C LEU A 34 13.96 -10.39 -3.38
N TYR A 35 12.93 -10.03 -2.63
CA TYR A 35 12.46 -10.84 -1.50
C TYR A 35 11.93 -12.18 -1.99
N PRO A 36 12.28 -13.32 -1.34
CA PRO A 36 11.92 -14.68 -1.81
C PRO A 36 10.49 -15.09 -1.44
N ARG A 37 9.53 -14.16 -1.43
CA ARG A 37 8.13 -14.43 -1.04
C ARG A 37 7.45 -15.39 -2.01
N TYR A 38 7.64 -15.18 -3.30
CA TYR A 38 7.12 -16.06 -4.34
C TYR A 38 7.69 -17.46 -4.21
N GLU A 39 8.99 -17.58 -4.05
CA GLU A 39 9.68 -18.86 -3.92
C GLU A 39 9.18 -19.64 -2.69
N TRP A 40 9.05 -18.97 -1.56
CA TRP A 40 8.53 -19.60 -0.33
C TRP A 40 7.06 -19.99 -0.44
N PHE A 41 6.25 -19.16 -1.07
CA PHE A 41 4.86 -19.50 -1.36
C PHE A 41 4.77 -20.75 -2.26
N LYS A 42 5.59 -20.85 -3.30
CA LYS A 42 5.62 -22.02 -4.19
C LYS A 42 6.06 -23.30 -3.45
N GLU A 43 6.93 -23.20 -2.46
CA GLU A 43 7.25 -24.35 -1.61
C GLU A 43 6.04 -24.79 -0.75
N CYS A 44 5.21 -23.85 -0.30
CA CYS A 44 3.94 -24.20 0.37
C CYS A 44 2.99 -24.91 -0.59
N VAL A 45 2.83 -24.38 -1.80
CA VAL A 45 2.00 -24.98 -2.86
C VAL A 45 2.39 -26.43 -3.13
N LYS A 46 3.69 -26.74 -3.27
CA LYS A 46 4.18 -28.11 -3.47
C LYS A 46 3.73 -29.07 -2.34
N VAL A 47 3.80 -28.60 -1.09
CA VAL A 47 3.34 -29.42 0.06
C VAL A 47 1.83 -29.61 0.01
N PHE A 48 1.07 -28.61 -0.36
CA PHE A 48 -0.39 -28.69 -0.49
C PHE A 48 -0.81 -29.66 -1.58
N GLU A 49 -0.18 -29.60 -2.75
CA GLU A 49 -0.40 -30.55 -3.85
C GLU A 49 -0.10 -32.00 -3.43
N LYS A 50 1.07 -32.23 -2.81
CA LYS A 50 1.48 -33.56 -2.31
C LYS A 50 0.52 -34.10 -1.24
N SER A 51 -0.10 -33.20 -0.47
CA SER A 51 -1.00 -33.59 0.65
C SER A 51 -2.47 -33.65 0.24
N GLY A 52 -2.83 -33.21 -0.98
CA GLY A 52 -4.20 -33.17 -1.47
C GLY A 52 -5.10 -32.17 -0.74
N ARG A 53 -4.53 -31.27 0.07
CA ARG A 53 -5.25 -30.19 0.78
C ARG A 53 -4.38 -28.95 0.96
N GLY A 54 -5.02 -27.78 0.95
CA GLY A 54 -4.41 -26.52 1.35
C GLY A 54 -4.92 -26.03 2.70
N VAL A 55 -4.21 -25.07 3.29
CA VAL A 55 -4.61 -24.35 4.51
C VAL A 55 -4.49 -22.85 4.27
N PRO A 56 -5.15 -21.98 5.08
CA PRO A 56 -5.01 -20.54 4.93
C PRO A 56 -3.55 -20.09 4.93
N VAL A 57 -3.22 -19.20 4.00
CA VAL A 57 -1.89 -18.57 3.90
C VAL A 57 -2.02 -17.08 4.05
N PHE A 58 -1.26 -16.49 4.96
CA PHE A 58 -1.04 -15.05 5.03
C PHE A 58 0.39 -14.73 4.56
N ASN A 59 0.52 -13.84 3.56
CA ASN A 59 1.79 -13.34 3.09
C ASN A 59 1.94 -11.87 3.47
N ASP A 60 2.90 -11.57 4.32
CA ASP A 60 3.15 -10.20 4.76
C ASP A 60 3.63 -9.33 3.59
N LYS A 61 3.01 -8.16 3.42
CA LYS A 61 3.26 -7.16 2.38
C LYS A 61 2.93 -7.62 0.95
N HIS A 62 3.73 -7.18 -0.02
CA HIS A 62 3.51 -7.50 -1.43
C HIS A 62 3.85 -8.95 -1.79
N LEU A 63 3.24 -9.47 -2.84
CA LEU A 63 3.38 -10.87 -3.26
C LEU A 63 4.73 -11.11 -3.97
N SER A 64 5.07 -10.30 -4.95
CA SER A 64 6.29 -10.44 -5.75
C SER A 64 6.63 -9.12 -6.45
N THR A 65 7.78 -9.09 -7.11
CA THR A 65 8.28 -7.95 -7.89
C THR A 65 7.75 -7.93 -9.33
N THR A 66 6.97 -8.93 -9.75
CA THR A 66 6.39 -8.99 -11.10
C THR A 66 4.92 -9.37 -11.06
N TRP A 67 4.13 -8.76 -11.93
CA TRP A 67 2.70 -9.06 -12.07
C TRP A 67 2.43 -10.54 -12.37
N ALA A 68 3.23 -11.15 -13.28
CA ALA A 68 3.05 -12.54 -13.64
C ALA A 68 3.14 -13.47 -12.42
N ARG A 69 4.14 -13.29 -11.57
CA ARG A 69 4.32 -14.07 -10.33
C ARG A 69 3.20 -13.80 -9.32
N CYS A 70 2.78 -12.54 -9.16
CA CYS A 70 1.66 -12.20 -8.28
C CYS A 70 0.38 -12.91 -8.73
N LYS A 71 0.09 -12.87 -10.04
CA LYS A 71 -1.07 -13.56 -10.60
C LYS A 71 -1.01 -15.06 -10.40
N GLU A 72 0.14 -15.69 -10.65
CA GLU A 72 0.33 -17.12 -10.44
C GLU A 72 0.06 -17.53 -8.97
N MET A 73 0.52 -16.74 -7.99
CA MET A 73 0.23 -17.01 -6.58
C MET A 73 -1.28 -17.01 -6.29
N VAL A 74 -2.01 -16.07 -6.85
CA VAL A 74 -3.48 -15.99 -6.69
C VAL A 74 -4.17 -17.15 -7.43
N ASP A 75 -3.71 -17.47 -8.64
CA ASP A 75 -4.25 -18.60 -9.44
C ASP A 75 -4.02 -19.95 -8.72
N ASP A 76 -2.86 -20.16 -8.09
CA ASP A 76 -2.57 -21.35 -7.28
C ASP A 76 -3.51 -21.44 -6.08
N ALA A 77 -3.76 -20.34 -5.38
CA ALA A 77 -4.69 -20.32 -4.25
C ALA A 77 -6.11 -20.69 -4.68
N HIS A 78 -6.58 -20.17 -5.80
CA HIS A 78 -7.89 -20.51 -6.37
C HIS A 78 -7.95 -21.97 -6.82
N ARG A 79 -6.93 -22.45 -7.52
CA ARG A 79 -6.83 -23.83 -8.02
C ARG A 79 -6.85 -24.86 -6.89
N LEU A 80 -6.11 -24.59 -5.81
CA LEU A 80 -6.02 -25.48 -4.65
C LEU A 80 -7.05 -25.16 -3.55
N LYS A 81 -7.92 -24.17 -3.80
CA LYS A 81 -9.05 -23.79 -2.93
C LYS A 81 -8.68 -23.50 -1.48
N PHE A 82 -7.59 -22.79 -1.26
CA PHE A 82 -7.24 -22.32 0.08
C PHE A 82 -7.36 -20.80 0.20
N PRO A 83 -7.74 -20.26 1.38
CA PRO A 83 -7.76 -18.81 1.62
C PRO A 83 -6.34 -18.23 1.52
N PHE A 84 -6.20 -17.16 0.73
CA PHE A 84 -4.94 -16.48 0.57
C PHE A 84 -5.10 -14.99 0.89
N PHE A 85 -4.36 -14.52 1.86
CA PHE A 85 -4.35 -13.14 2.31
C PHE A 85 -2.96 -12.56 2.14
N ALA A 86 -2.89 -11.31 1.70
CA ALA A 86 -1.65 -10.57 1.58
C ALA A 86 -1.90 -9.08 1.80
N GLY A 87 -0.87 -8.35 2.11
CA GLY A 87 -0.93 -6.90 2.23
C GLY A 87 -0.23 -6.35 3.45
N SER A 88 -0.40 -5.05 3.64
CA SER A 88 0.13 -4.29 4.76
C SER A 88 -0.69 -4.52 6.04
N SER A 89 -0.06 -4.34 7.19
CA SER A 89 -0.78 -4.27 8.48
C SER A 89 -1.58 -2.96 8.67
N LEU A 90 -1.34 -1.93 7.87
CA LEU A 90 -1.99 -0.62 8.06
C LEU A 90 -3.52 -0.65 7.92
N PRO A 91 -4.14 -1.42 7.02
CA PRO A 91 -5.59 -1.54 6.97
C PRO A 91 -6.25 -1.99 8.28
N VAL A 92 -5.55 -2.77 9.09
CA VAL A 92 -6.04 -3.30 10.38
C VAL A 92 -5.43 -2.58 11.58
N THR A 93 -4.58 -1.59 11.38
CA THR A 93 -3.99 -0.78 12.44
C THR A 93 -5.02 0.21 13.00
N ARG A 94 -4.91 0.54 14.31
CA ARG A 94 -5.72 1.56 14.94
C ARG A 94 -5.53 2.91 14.25
N ARG A 95 -6.65 3.55 13.90
CA ARG A 95 -6.68 4.89 13.30
C ARG A 95 -6.70 5.98 14.35
N MET A 96 -6.13 7.12 14.03
CA MET A 96 -6.21 8.32 14.87
C MET A 96 -6.74 9.50 14.04
N PRO A 97 -7.92 10.06 14.37
CA PRO A 97 -8.86 9.59 15.40
C PRO A 97 -9.44 8.21 15.05
N SER A 98 -9.95 7.48 16.05
CA SER A 98 -10.53 6.14 15.87
C SER A 98 -11.90 6.22 15.18
N ILE A 99 -11.89 6.68 13.95
CA ILE A 99 -13.08 6.86 13.12
C ILE A 99 -12.87 6.12 11.80
N ASP A 100 -13.77 5.20 11.52
CA ASP A 100 -13.85 4.59 10.19
C ASP A 100 -14.81 5.38 9.30
N MET A 101 -14.40 5.56 8.05
CA MET A 101 -15.30 6.10 7.04
C MET A 101 -16.43 5.09 6.79
N PRO A 102 -17.72 5.52 6.83
CA PRO A 102 -18.82 4.63 6.50
C PRO A 102 -18.69 4.01 5.11
N HIS A 103 -19.33 2.85 4.90
CA HIS A 103 -19.46 2.29 3.56
C HIS A 103 -20.44 3.10 2.70
N ASN A 104 -20.31 3.00 1.37
CA ASN A 104 -21.14 3.69 0.37
C ASN A 104 -21.04 5.23 0.39
N VAL A 105 -19.94 5.78 0.89
CA VAL A 105 -19.70 7.23 0.84
C VAL A 105 -19.50 7.69 -0.60
N PRO A 106 -20.14 8.78 -1.05
CA PRO A 106 -19.93 9.31 -2.39
C PRO A 106 -18.61 10.09 -2.47
N LEU A 107 -17.50 9.38 -2.58
CA LEU A 107 -16.17 9.99 -2.78
C LEU A 107 -15.92 10.30 -4.25
N LYS A 108 -15.33 11.45 -4.52
CA LYS A 108 -14.86 11.90 -5.84
C LYS A 108 -13.36 11.74 -6.00
N GLU A 109 -12.62 11.95 -4.92
CA GLU A 109 -11.16 11.95 -4.92
C GLU A 109 -10.62 11.65 -3.52
N SER A 110 -9.43 11.06 -3.45
CA SER A 110 -8.71 10.85 -2.19
C SER A 110 -7.22 11.11 -2.33
N VAL A 111 -6.59 11.40 -1.20
CA VAL A 111 -5.15 11.53 -1.06
C VAL A 111 -4.68 10.74 0.15
N CYS A 112 -3.59 10.01 0.00
CA CYS A 112 -2.81 9.47 1.11
C CYS A 112 -1.42 10.10 1.09
N VAL A 113 -1.04 10.79 2.15
CA VAL A 113 0.34 11.28 2.35
C VAL A 113 1.01 10.40 3.37
N ALA A 114 2.15 9.85 3.01
CA ALA A 114 2.88 8.87 3.79
C ALA A 114 4.39 9.11 3.76
N TYR A 115 5.15 8.32 4.51
CA TYR A 115 6.60 8.39 4.52
C TYR A 115 7.26 7.15 3.93
N GLY A 116 8.58 7.27 3.73
CA GLY A 116 9.45 6.17 3.39
C GLY A 116 9.85 6.13 1.92
N GLY A 117 10.65 5.15 1.59
CA GLY A 117 11.16 4.92 0.23
C GLY A 117 10.20 4.10 -0.61
N VAL A 118 10.27 4.31 -1.90
CA VAL A 118 9.73 3.37 -2.89
C VAL A 118 10.40 2.02 -2.69
N ASP A 119 9.72 0.93 -2.97
CA ASP A 119 10.15 -0.47 -2.77
C ASP A 119 10.04 -0.99 -1.33
N SER A 120 9.88 -0.12 -0.33
CA SER A 120 9.76 -0.54 1.06
C SER A 120 8.50 -0.03 1.77
N TYR A 121 8.06 1.20 1.45
CA TYR A 121 6.94 1.85 2.13
C TYR A 121 5.76 2.21 1.22
N ASP A 122 5.93 2.19 -0.09
CA ASP A 122 4.84 2.48 -1.02
C ASP A 122 3.68 1.49 -0.88
N ILE A 123 3.95 0.19 -0.63
CA ILE A 123 2.90 -0.79 -0.32
C ILE A 123 2.02 -0.35 0.85
N HIS A 124 2.61 0.17 1.92
CA HIS A 124 1.88 0.63 3.10
C HIS A 124 0.99 1.84 2.78
N ALA A 125 1.51 2.78 2.00
CA ALA A 125 0.76 3.97 1.58
C ALA A 125 -0.37 3.61 0.61
N LEU A 126 -0.14 2.69 -0.32
CA LEU A 126 -1.14 2.18 -1.26
C LEU A 126 -2.25 1.44 -0.52
N GLU A 127 -1.91 0.54 0.40
CA GLU A 127 -2.88 -0.20 1.22
C GLU A 127 -3.70 0.73 2.13
N THR A 128 -3.08 1.79 2.68
CA THR A 128 -3.80 2.83 3.43
C THR A 128 -4.79 3.56 2.54
N ALA A 129 -4.37 3.96 1.35
CA ALA A 129 -5.24 4.63 0.39
C ALA A 129 -6.37 3.72 -0.07
N GLN A 130 -6.07 2.47 -0.38
CA GLN A 130 -7.01 1.48 -0.89
C GLN A 130 -8.07 1.12 0.14
N CYS A 131 -7.70 0.70 1.34
CA CYS A 131 -8.67 0.28 2.37
C CYS A 131 -9.68 1.37 2.76
N MET A 132 -9.29 2.63 2.64
CA MET A 132 -10.20 3.75 2.87
C MET A 132 -11.04 4.07 1.63
N SER A 133 -10.43 4.05 0.45
CA SER A 133 -11.09 4.39 -0.82
C SER A 133 -12.11 3.34 -1.27
N GLU A 134 -11.90 2.08 -0.95
CA GLU A 134 -12.84 0.97 -1.25
C GLU A 134 -14.15 1.07 -0.48
N ARG A 135 -14.20 1.86 0.58
CA ARG A 135 -15.46 2.14 1.32
C ARG A 135 -16.39 3.08 0.56
N ARG A 136 -15.96 3.63 -0.58
CA ARG A 136 -16.81 4.49 -1.44
C ARG A 136 -17.95 3.71 -2.08
N ARG A 137 -18.93 4.45 -2.58
CA ARG A 137 -20.01 3.89 -3.38
C ARG A 137 -19.42 3.20 -4.63
N GLY A 138 -19.81 1.94 -4.84
CA GLY A 138 -19.27 1.10 -5.91
C GLY A 138 -18.03 0.29 -5.52
N GLY A 139 -17.34 0.65 -4.44
CA GLY A 139 -16.18 -0.10 -3.94
C GLY A 139 -15.00 -0.12 -4.90
N GLU A 140 -14.34 -1.27 -5.04
CA GLU A 140 -13.25 -1.48 -5.98
C GLU A 140 -13.79 -1.86 -7.37
N VAL A 141 -13.34 -1.13 -8.37
CA VAL A 141 -13.77 -1.30 -9.78
C VAL A 141 -12.60 -1.48 -10.74
N GLY A 142 -11.39 -1.61 -10.21
CA GLY A 142 -10.15 -1.69 -10.98
C GLY A 142 -9.57 -0.32 -11.35
N ILE A 143 -8.32 -0.37 -11.76
CA ILE A 143 -7.49 0.79 -12.08
C ILE A 143 -7.38 0.93 -13.61
N ARG A 144 -7.68 2.11 -14.11
CA ARG A 144 -7.54 2.45 -15.53
C ARG A 144 -6.13 2.88 -15.87
N GLN A 145 -5.50 3.68 -14.99
CA GLN A 145 -4.19 4.27 -15.25
C GLN A 145 -3.48 4.62 -13.96
N VAL A 146 -2.15 4.45 -13.96
CA VAL A 146 -1.25 4.95 -12.92
C VAL A 146 -0.20 5.84 -13.56
N HIS A 147 0.01 7.03 -12.98
CA HIS A 147 1.04 7.96 -13.40
C HIS A 147 1.96 8.27 -12.21
N ALA A 148 3.21 7.79 -12.26
CA ALA A 148 4.21 8.02 -11.22
C ALA A 148 5.07 9.24 -11.53
N MET A 149 5.33 10.07 -10.51
CA MET A 149 6.16 11.27 -10.61
C MET A 149 7.06 11.43 -9.39
N ARG A 150 8.15 12.22 -9.55
CA ARG A 150 9.11 12.51 -8.47
C ARG A 150 9.49 13.98 -8.42
N GLY A 151 9.82 14.43 -7.20
CA GLY A 151 10.40 15.75 -6.95
C GLY A 151 9.51 16.91 -7.38
N LYS A 152 10.16 17.96 -7.91
CA LYS A 152 9.47 19.19 -8.31
C LYS A 152 8.28 18.97 -9.24
N LYS A 153 8.33 17.99 -10.13
CA LYS A 153 7.23 17.68 -11.08
C LYS A 153 5.92 17.33 -10.38
N VAL A 154 5.97 16.72 -9.19
CA VAL A 154 4.77 16.46 -8.38
C VAL A 154 4.10 17.77 -7.97
N TRP A 155 4.89 18.70 -7.45
CA TRP A 155 4.39 20.00 -7.01
C TRP A 155 3.90 20.87 -8.15
N ASP A 156 4.59 20.86 -9.30
CA ASP A 156 4.17 21.59 -10.50
C ASP A 156 2.80 21.09 -10.98
N ARG A 157 2.61 19.75 -11.04
CA ARG A 157 1.31 19.16 -11.38
C ARG A 157 0.21 19.55 -10.38
N LEU A 158 0.49 19.49 -9.09
CA LEU A 158 -0.47 19.86 -8.05
C LEU A 158 -0.78 21.37 -8.04
N ALA A 159 0.07 22.20 -8.59
CA ALA A 159 -0.16 23.65 -8.72
C ALA A 159 -1.15 24.00 -9.83
N GLU A 160 -1.40 23.12 -10.80
CA GLU A 160 -2.37 23.34 -11.87
C GLU A 160 -3.80 23.44 -11.33
N ASP A 161 -4.65 24.30 -11.90
CA ASP A 161 -6.03 24.52 -11.42
C ASP A 161 -6.90 23.27 -11.46
N ARG A 162 -6.69 22.41 -12.46
CA ARG A 162 -7.41 21.12 -12.55
C ARG A 162 -7.12 20.17 -11.38
N HIS A 163 -6.08 20.41 -10.59
CA HIS A 163 -5.68 19.64 -9.40
C HIS A 163 -5.94 20.40 -8.08
N LYS A 164 -6.77 21.46 -8.11
CA LYS A 164 -7.07 22.27 -6.91
C LYS A 164 -7.60 21.44 -5.74
N ASP A 165 -8.44 20.45 -6.02
CA ASP A 165 -9.03 19.60 -4.99
C ASP A 165 -8.00 18.60 -4.45
N THR A 166 -7.19 17.97 -5.31
CA THR A 166 -6.05 17.15 -4.87
C THR A 166 -5.11 17.94 -3.97
N ARG A 167 -4.78 19.17 -4.35
CA ARG A 167 -3.92 20.09 -3.58
C ARG A 167 -4.50 20.37 -2.19
N ARG A 168 -5.80 20.63 -2.09
CA ARG A 168 -6.50 20.83 -0.80
C ARG A 168 -6.46 19.57 0.05
N LEU A 169 -6.65 18.41 -0.56
CA LEU A 169 -6.58 17.13 0.14
C LEU A 169 -5.16 16.81 0.63
N VAL A 170 -4.12 17.15 -0.12
CA VAL A 170 -2.72 17.03 0.35
C VAL A 170 -2.52 17.84 1.63
N VAL A 171 -2.94 19.10 1.64
CA VAL A 171 -2.85 19.94 2.84
C VAL A 171 -3.68 19.37 3.99
N SER A 172 -4.89 18.91 3.72
CA SER A 172 -5.76 18.29 4.73
C SER A 172 -5.14 17.01 5.32
N ALA A 173 -4.51 16.17 4.51
CA ALA A 173 -3.81 14.97 4.99
C ALA A 173 -2.60 15.36 5.87
N LEU A 174 -1.82 16.34 5.45
CA LEU A 174 -0.67 16.84 6.22
C LEU A 174 -1.07 17.41 7.57
N THR A 175 -2.21 18.11 7.67
CA THR A 175 -2.69 18.68 8.95
C THR A 175 -3.06 17.62 10.00
N ARG A 176 -3.15 16.36 9.61
CA ARG A 176 -3.44 15.23 10.52
C ARG A 176 -2.19 14.61 11.10
N SER A 177 -1.02 14.97 10.59
CA SER A 177 0.24 14.41 11.06
C SER A 177 0.62 14.89 12.44
N HIS A 178 1.07 13.96 13.26
CA HIS A 178 1.70 14.23 14.55
C HIS A 178 3.23 14.42 14.43
N ASN A 179 3.79 14.19 13.25
CA ASN A 179 5.22 14.18 12.96
C ASN A 179 5.65 15.29 11.99
N LEU A 180 4.94 16.42 12.04
CA LEU A 180 5.33 17.57 11.22
C LEU A 180 6.65 18.17 11.71
N PRO A 181 7.52 18.60 10.77
CA PRO A 181 8.68 19.37 11.14
C PRO A 181 8.27 20.66 11.88
N VAL A 182 8.89 20.91 13.02
CA VAL A 182 8.69 22.15 13.79
C VAL A 182 9.89 23.06 13.61
N GLU A 183 9.63 24.35 13.37
CA GLU A 183 10.65 25.38 13.34
C GLU A 183 10.75 26.03 14.75
N GLY A 184 11.95 26.10 15.30
CA GLY A 184 12.18 26.72 16.62
C GLY A 184 11.54 25.99 17.80
N GLY A 185 11.21 24.69 17.66
CA GLY A 185 10.60 23.90 18.73
C GLY A 185 9.10 24.09 18.91
N TYR A 186 8.45 24.90 18.06
CA TYR A 186 7.02 25.15 18.11
C TYR A 186 6.35 24.82 16.79
N TYR A 187 5.15 24.23 16.87
CA TYR A 187 4.29 24.04 15.73
C TYR A 187 3.65 25.37 15.33
N THR A 188 4.01 25.90 14.15
CA THR A 188 3.59 27.24 13.70
C THR A 188 2.18 27.30 13.10
N GLY A 189 1.47 26.19 13.04
CA GLY A 189 0.02 26.15 12.80
C GLY A 189 -0.47 26.40 11.39
N LYS A 190 0.35 26.85 10.46
CA LYS A 190 -0.10 27.12 9.07
C LYS A 190 0.50 26.13 8.08
N ILE A 191 -0.14 24.97 7.93
CA ILE A 191 0.17 24.05 6.84
C ILE A 191 -0.54 24.57 5.59
N THR A 192 0.25 25.13 4.69
CA THR A 192 -0.21 25.59 3.35
C THR A 192 0.43 24.74 2.28
N PHE A 193 -0.07 24.85 1.06
CA PHE A 193 0.54 24.18 -0.09
C PHE A 193 1.99 24.63 -0.31
N ASP A 194 2.28 25.93 -0.16
CA ASP A 194 3.62 26.47 -0.32
C ASP A 194 4.56 26.00 0.79
N TRP A 195 4.07 25.94 2.04
CA TRP A 195 4.81 25.35 3.13
C TRP A 195 5.15 23.86 2.84
N ALA A 196 4.17 23.07 2.38
CA ALA A 196 4.36 21.66 2.07
C ALA A 196 5.41 21.47 0.96
N ARG A 197 5.34 22.28 -0.10
CA ARG A 197 6.28 22.26 -1.23
C ARG A 197 7.71 22.63 -0.80
N LYS A 198 7.86 23.56 0.13
CA LYS A 198 9.16 23.97 0.69
C LYS A 198 9.71 22.89 1.63
N THR A 199 8.86 22.32 2.49
CA THR A 199 9.26 21.35 3.52
C THR A 199 9.57 19.98 2.92
N PHE A 200 8.86 19.57 1.88
CA PHE A 200 9.01 18.26 1.23
C PHE A 200 9.38 18.43 -0.26
N PRO A 201 10.62 18.92 -0.59
CA PRO A 201 10.96 19.27 -1.97
C PRO A 201 11.03 18.09 -2.94
N ASN A 202 11.24 16.87 -2.43
CA ASN A 202 11.46 15.66 -3.22
C ASN A 202 10.44 14.53 -2.94
N PRO A 203 9.14 14.76 -3.09
CA PRO A 203 8.15 13.70 -2.93
C PRO A 203 8.19 12.72 -4.09
N VAL A 204 7.66 11.51 -3.84
CA VAL A 204 7.21 10.59 -4.89
C VAL A 204 5.69 10.55 -4.85
N ALA A 205 5.02 10.58 -5.99
CA ALA A 205 3.58 10.47 -6.03
C ALA A 205 3.11 9.51 -7.13
N TYR A 206 2.06 8.75 -6.82
CA TYR A 206 1.30 7.94 -7.76
C TYR A 206 -0.09 8.55 -7.89
N PHE A 207 -0.44 8.96 -9.12
CA PHE A 207 -1.76 9.44 -9.49
C PHE A 207 -2.50 8.26 -10.13
N ILE A 208 -3.56 7.81 -9.48
CA ILE A 208 -4.27 6.58 -9.81
C ILE A 208 -5.68 6.95 -10.27
N ASP A 209 -6.00 6.68 -11.53
CA ASP A 209 -7.35 6.82 -12.07
C ASP A 209 -8.04 5.46 -12.04
N HIS A 210 -9.20 5.40 -11.37
CA HIS A 210 -10.04 4.20 -11.33
C HIS A 210 -11.04 4.16 -12.49
N ASN A 211 -11.59 2.98 -12.76
CA ASN A 211 -12.52 2.77 -13.88
C ASN A 211 -13.85 3.51 -13.72
N ASP A 212 -14.26 3.85 -12.50
CA ASP A 212 -15.45 4.65 -12.17
C ASP A 212 -15.21 6.17 -12.24
N GLY A 213 -14.02 6.61 -12.62
CA GLY A 213 -13.64 8.03 -12.65
C GLY A 213 -13.16 8.57 -11.31
N PHE A 214 -13.19 7.78 -10.24
CA PHE A 214 -12.57 8.14 -8.97
C PHE A 214 -11.05 8.27 -9.11
N ARG A 215 -10.44 9.18 -8.36
CA ARG A 215 -8.99 9.39 -8.36
C ARG A 215 -8.41 9.23 -6.97
N THR A 216 -7.31 8.50 -6.90
CA THR A 216 -6.48 8.40 -5.70
C THR A 216 -5.10 8.97 -5.97
N THR A 217 -4.62 9.85 -5.10
CA THR A 217 -3.21 10.27 -5.12
C THR A 217 -2.52 9.74 -3.89
N MET A 218 -1.52 8.88 -4.08
CA MET A 218 -0.63 8.47 -3.03
C MET A 218 0.68 9.26 -3.13
N MET A 219 1.18 9.78 -2.02
CA MET A 219 2.35 10.63 -1.97
C MET A 219 3.29 10.21 -0.82
N LEU A 220 4.52 9.88 -1.15
CA LEU A 220 5.59 9.62 -0.19
C LEU A 220 6.39 10.89 0.05
N THR A 221 6.58 11.22 1.31
CA THR A 221 7.36 12.36 1.80
C THR A 221 8.25 11.91 2.97
N SER A 222 8.82 12.84 3.72
CA SER A 222 9.56 12.56 4.96
C SER A 222 8.73 12.70 6.25
N ILE A 223 7.38 12.61 6.16
CA ILE A 223 6.45 12.90 7.27
C ILE A 223 6.38 11.79 8.31
N ARG A 224 6.86 10.71 8.34
CA ARG A 224 6.90 9.61 9.32
C ARG A 224 5.54 9.10 9.84
N ASP A 225 4.46 9.28 9.08
CA ASP A 225 3.16 8.67 9.34
C ASP A 225 2.36 8.46 8.03
N PHE A 226 1.12 7.97 8.15
CA PHE A 226 0.24 7.67 7.01
C PHE A 226 -1.08 8.38 7.23
N ASN A 227 -1.38 9.37 6.40
CA ASN A 227 -2.53 10.23 6.54
C ASN A 227 -3.41 10.19 5.30
N TYR A 228 -4.70 10.00 5.50
CA TYR A 228 -5.70 9.93 4.45
C TYR A 228 -6.66 11.12 4.50
N ALA A 229 -7.04 11.64 3.35
CA ALA A 229 -8.11 12.62 3.18
C ALA A 229 -8.95 12.26 1.95
N GLY A 230 -10.26 12.38 2.05
CA GLY A 230 -11.20 12.13 0.96
C GLY A 230 -12.14 13.31 0.74
N LEU A 231 -12.50 13.58 -0.53
CA LEU A 231 -13.47 14.58 -0.95
C LEU A 231 -14.76 13.88 -1.37
N ARG A 232 -15.90 14.35 -0.81
CA ARG A 232 -17.25 13.93 -1.18
C ARG A 232 -17.81 14.75 -2.35
#